data_dfb68d53f95a21c8e84e392153da6510
#
_entry.id   dfb68d53f95a21c8e84e392153da6510
#
_cell.length_a   1.000
_cell.length_b   1.000
_cell.length_c   1.000
_cell.angle_alpha   90.00
_cell.angle_beta   90.00
_cell.angle_gamma   90.00
#
_symmetry.space_group_name_H-M   'P 1'
#
loop_
_entity.id
_entity.type
_entity.pdbx_description
1 polymer ?
#
loop_
_entity_poly.entity_id
_entity_poly.type
_entity_poly.pdbx_seq_one_letter_code
_entity_poly.pdbx_strand_id
1 'polypeptide(L)'
;MRLLLLPGAHCTSRIWDRLRPYLKDYEIDAPDYPHDVTSMAERPEAIAEWVYECFHDRAYRAVIGHSLGGILALQLAHDGMNLGRIVLLDTNLKPAGPFYRNLMTPAHTETLGDLVLPMLREEGAFYNPGLRSALQESFDYTGLLRGISQPVWAIYGDRGVPDYADRTQDLLLPEEALQRMILRFVPDACHMMMLENPEGLYRILREVLRGE
;
A
#
# COMPACT_ATOMS: atom_id res chain seq x y z
N MET A 1 -16.56 -7.00 11.39
CA MET A 1 -16.22 -6.60 9.99
C MET A 1 -14.74 -6.89 9.78
N ARG A 2 -14.37 -7.40 8.60
CA ARG A 2 -13.01 -7.88 8.32
C ARG A 2 -12.24 -6.93 7.42
N LEU A 3 -10.93 -6.78 7.68
CA LEU A 3 -9.98 -6.03 6.87
C LEU A 3 -8.89 -6.99 6.37
N LEU A 4 -8.43 -6.76 5.14
CA LEU A 4 -7.23 -7.40 4.60
C LEU A 4 -6.12 -6.35 4.50
N LEU A 5 -5.00 -6.57 5.19
CA LEU A 5 -3.85 -5.68 5.19
C LEU A 5 -2.71 -6.33 4.42
N LEU A 6 -2.33 -5.75 3.29
CA LEU A 6 -1.30 -6.28 2.39
C LEU A 6 -0.02 -5.45 2.50
N PRO A 7 1.09 -6.02 2.98
CA PRO A 7 2.35 -5.29 3.11
C PRO A 7 2.97 -4.95 1.75
N GLY A 8 3.91 -4.02 1.78
CA GLY A 8 4.74 -3.67 0.62
C GLY A 8 5.81 -4.72 0.32
N ALA A 9 6.49 -4.58 -0.80
CA ALA A 9 7.66 -5.37 -1.10
C ALA A 9 8.71 -5.24 0.01
N HIS A 10 9.37 -6.36 0.33
CA HIS A 10 10.39 -6.44 1.39
C HIS A 10 9.87 -6.11 2.80
N CYS A 11 8.55 -6.07 2.99
CA CYS A 11 7.93 -5.83 4.30
C CYS A 11 7.23 -7.09 4.81
N THR A 12 7.18 -7.22 6.11
CA THR A 12 6.32 -8.18 6.81
C THR A 12 5.08 -7.48 7.38
N SER A 13 4.12 -8.27 7.88
CA SER A 13 2.92 -7.77 8.57
C SER A 13 3.24 -6.90 9.80
N ARG A 14 4.48 -6.90 10.30
CA ARG A 14 4.95 -6.04 11.40
C ARG A 14 4.87 -4.54 11.09
N ILE A 15 4.82 -4.15 9.81
CA ILE A 15 4.59 -2.73 9.46
C ILE A 15 3.24 -2.22 9.99
N TRP A 16 2.29 -3.11 10.29
CA TRP A 16 0.97 -2.77 10.80
C TRP A 16 0.90 -2.65 12.33
N ASP A 17 1.96 -3.03 13.08
CA ASP A 17 1.91 -3.16 14.54
C ASP A 17 1.52 -1.85 15.23
N ARG A 18 1.97 -0.69 14.73
CA ARG A 18 1.60 0.61 15.30
C ARG A 18 0.20 1.08 14.90
N LEU A 19 -0.36 0.55 13.80
CA LEU A 19 -1.71 0.86 13.33
C LEU A 19 -2.78 -0.07 13.95
N ARG A 20 -2.44 -1.35 14.23
CA ARG A 20 -3.36 -2.35 14.78
C ARG A 20 -4.17 -1.89 16.00
N PRO A 21 -3.62 -1.18 17.00
CA PRO A 21 -4.38 -0.71 18.16
C PRO A 21 -5.57 0.19 17.80
N TYR A 22 -5.48 0.93 16.69
CA TYR A 22 -6.56 1.77 16.19
C TYR A 22 -7.65 0.99 15.45
N LEU A 23 -7.34 -0.21 14.98
CA LEU A 23 -8.24 -1.09 14.20
C LEU A 23 -8.83 -2.23 15.03
N LYS A 24 -8.78 -2.14 16.36
CA LYS A 24 -9.19 -3.21 17.32
C LYS A 24 -10.62 -3.72 17.16
N ASP A 25 -11.50 -2.91 16.56
CA ASP A 25 -12.91 -3.26 16.35
C ASP A 25 -13.13 -4.09 15.05
N TYR A 26 -12.05 -4.40 14.33
CA TYR A 26 -12.07 -5.17 13.10
C TYR A 26 -11.32 -6.50 13.28
N GLU A 27 -11.82 -7.52 12.61
CA GLU A 27 -11.04 -8.73 12.34
C GLU A 27 -10.03 -8.41 11.24
N ILE A 28 -8.76 -8.79 11.45
CA ILE A 28 -7.68 -8.42 10.53
C ILE A 28 -7.00 -9.68 10.02
N ASP A 29 -7.02 -9.87 8.71
CA ASP A 29 -6.10 -10.74 8.00
C ASP A 29 -4.92 -9.89 7.48
N ALA A 30 -3.71 -10.24 7.89
CA ALA A 30 -2.49 -9.54 7.48
C ALA A 30 -1.38 -10.56 7.23
N PRO A 31 -1.35 -11.16 6.04
CA PRO A 31 -0.37 -12.19 5.72
C PRO A 31 1.03 -11.63 5.54
N ASP A 32 2.03 -12.44 5.86
CA ASP A 32 3.37 -12.34 5.30
C ASP A 32 3.41 -13.17 4.02
N TYR A 33 4.01 -12.65 2.95
CA TYR A 33 4.14 -13.41 1.70
C TYR A 33 5.20 -14.50 1.89
N PRO A 34 4.90 -15.77 1.57
CA PRO A 34 5.88 -16.84 1.70
C PRO A 34 7.11 -16.61 0.80
N HIS A 35 8.28 -16.95 1.30
CA HIS A 35 9.55 -16.74 0.59
C HIS A 35 9.63 -17.54 -0.71
N ASP A 36 9.03 -18.72 -0.79
CA ASP A 36 8.91 -19.50 -2.01
C ASP A 36 8.06 -18.78 -3.06
N VAL A 37 6.97 -18.12 -2.65
CA VAL A 37 6.15 -17.30 -3.56
C VAL A 37 6.93 -16.08 -4.05
N THR A 38 7.51 -15.28 -3.13
CA THR A 38 8.21 -14.04 -3.50
C THR A 38 9.48 -14.27 -4.31
N SER A 39 10.18 -15.38 -4.07
CA SER A 39 11.40 -15.73 -4.81
C SER A 39 11.13 -16.20 -6.24
N MET A 40 9.94 -16.72 -6.51
CA MET A 40 9.52 -17.17 -7.84
C MET A 40 8.71 -16.12 -8.60
N ALA A 41 8.08 -15.17 -7.91
CA ALA A 41 7.24 -14.15 -8.54
C ALA A 41 8.09 -13.14 -9.34
N GLU A 42 7.96 -13.13 -10.64
CA GLU A 42 8.56 -12.11 -11.52
C GLU A 42 7.71 -10.85 -11.63
N ARG A 43 6.42 -10.95 -11.27
CA ARG A 43 5.42 -9.87 -11.35
C ARG A 43 4.47 -9.90 -10.16
N PRO A 44 3.83 -8.75 -9.82
CA PRO A 44 2.87 -8.67 -8.72
C PRO A 44 1.72 -9.69 -8.82
N GLU A 45 1.26 -10.01 -10.02
CA GLU A 45 0.14 -10.92 -10.26
C GLU A 45 0.32 -12.29 -9.61
N ALA A 46 1.56 -12.83 -9.61
CA ALA A 46 1.84 -14.13 -8.97
C ALA A 46 1.64 -14.12 -7.45
N ILE A 47 1.94 -12.99 -6.80
CA ILE A 47 1.65 -12.82 -5.36
C ILE A 47 0.16 -12.60 -5.15
N ALA A 48 -0.52 -11.84 -6.03
CA ALA A 48 -1.96 -11.62 -5.96
C ALA A 48 -2.72 -12.94 -6.07
N GLU A 49 -2.30 -13.84 -6.96
CA GLU A 49 -2.87 -15.18 -7.11
C GLU A 49 -2.78 -15.98 -5.80
N TRP A 50 -1.62 -16.00 -5.16
CA TRP A 50 -1.45 -16.63 -3.85
C TRP A 50 -2.38 -16.02 -2.79
N VAL A 51 -2.48 -14.68 -2.73
CA VAL A 51 -3.39 -14.01 -1.79
C VAL A 51 -4.84 -14.40 -2.10
N TYR A 52 -5.22 -14.43 -3.38
CA TYR A 52 -6.56 -14.83 -3.81
C TYR A 52 -6.87 -16.25 -3.34
N GLU A 53 -6.01 -17.22 -3.61
CA GLU A 53 -6.17 -18.61 -3.18
C GLU A 53 -6.39 -18.75 -1.67
N CYS A 54 -5.67 -17.96 -0.86
CA CYS A 54 -5.75 -18.03 0.59
C CYS A 54 -6.97 -17.31 1.20
N PHE A 55 -7.55 -16.31 0.52
CA PHE A 55 -8.48 -15.37 1.16
C PHE A 55 -9.78 -15.09 0.38
N HIS A 56 -9.96 -15.61 -0.84
CA HIS A 56 -11.10 -15.29 -1.71
C HIS A 56 -12.46 -15.72 -1.17
N ASP A 57 -12.50 -16.70 -0.27
CA ASP A 57 -13.72 -17.22 0.38
C ASP A 57 -14.31 -16.26 1.44
N ARG A 58 -13.64 -15.15 1.71
CA ARG A 58 -14.01 -14.16 2.73
C ARG A 58 -14.47 -12.86 2.11
N ALA A 59 -15.39 -12.18 2.82
CA ALA A 59 -15.82 -10.83 2.47
C ALA A 59 -15.07 -9.80 3.32
N TYR A 60 -14.48 -8.81 2.66
CA TYR A 60 -13.72 -7.76 3.33
C TYR A 60 -14.43 -6.42 3.23
N ARG A 61 -14.56 -5.72 4.37
CA ARG A 61 -15.01 -4.32 4.41
C ARG A 61 -14.10 -3.42 3.60
N ALA A 62 -12.80 -3.65 3.71
CA ALA A 62 -11.78 -3.01 2.91
C ALA A 62 -10.53 -3.89 2.79
N VAL A 63 -9.82 -3.73 1.68
CA VAL A 63 -8.41 -4.11 1.54
C VAL A 63 -7.57 -2.85 1.66
N ILE A 64 -6.51 -2.91 2.47
CA ILE A 64 -5.58 -1.81 2.70
C ILE A 64 -4.20 -2.32 2.28
N GLY A 65 -3.72 -1.86 1.14
CA GLY A 65 -2.44 -2.29 0.57
C GLY A 65 -1.41 -1.18 0.62
N HIS A 66 -0.23 -1.48 1.15
CA HIS A 66 0.92 -0.58 1.16
C HIS A 66 1.83 -0.89 -0.03
N SER A 67 2.21 0.13 -0.80
CA SER A 67 3.18 -0.02 -1.89
C SER A 67 2.80 -1.16 -2.86
N LEU A 68 3.59 -2.23 -2.98
CA LEU A 68 3.22 -3.45 -3.71
C LEU A 68 1.83 -3.95 -3.32
N GLY A 69 1.54 -4.01 -2.03
CA GLY A 69 0.23 -4.47 -1.52
C GLY A 69 -0.95 -3.71 -2.10
N GLY A 70 -0.78 -2.44 -2.47
CA GLY A 70 -1.82 -1.67 -3.15
C GLY A 70 -2.03 -2.12 -4.62
N ILE A 71 -0.97 -2.50 -5.32
CA ILE A 71 -1.07 -3.10 -6.66
C ILE A 71 -1.81 -4.43 -6.57
N LEU A 72 -1.45 -5.26 -5.57
CA LEU A 72 -2.16 -6.52 -5.32
C LEU A 72 -3.64 -6.31 -5.00
N ALA A 73 -3.97 -5.29 -4.20
CA ALA A 73 -5.36 -4.96 -3.87
C ALA A 73 -6.20 -4.62 -5.11
N LEU A 74 -5.62 -3.91 -6.07
CA LEU A 74 -6.28 -3.63 -7.35
C LEU A 74 -6.43 -4.90 -8.20
N GLN A 75 -5.40 -5.75 -8.24
CA GLN A 75 -5.45 -7.02 -8.97
C GLN A 75 -6.53 -7.94 -8.39
N LEU A 76 -6.59 -8.10 -7.06
CA LEU A 76 -7.62 -8.89 -6.38
C LEU A 76 -9.05 -8.41 -6.68
N ALA A 77 -9.25 -7.10 -6.82
CA ALA A 77 -10.53 -6.55 -7.23
C ALA A 77 -10.88 -6.92 -8.68
N HIS A 78 -9.90 -6.92 -9.58
CA HIS A 78 -10.05 -7.38 -10.96
C HIS A 78 -10.41 -8.88 -11.03
N ASP A 79 -9.80 -9.68 -10.16
CA ASP A 79 -10.02 -11.12 -10.08
C ASP A 79 -11.35 -11.48 -9.40
N GLY A 80 -12.15 -10.46 -9.04
CA GLY A 80 -13.51 -10.61 -8.52
C GLY A 80 -13.57 -10.93 -7.02
N MET A 81 -12.50 -10.70 -6.26
CA MET A 81 -12.52 -10.87 -4.81
C MET A 81 -13.55 -9.94 -4.15
N ASN A 82 -14.28 -10.42 -3.15
CA ASN A 82 -15.32 -9.66 -2.47
C ASN A 82 -14.73 -8.57 -1.54
N LEU A 83 -14.45 -7.41 -2.12
CA LEU A 83 -13.82 -6.25 -1.48
C LEU A 83 -14.80 -5.08 -1.48
N GLY A 84 -15.12 -4.53 -0.31
CA GLY A 84 -16.02 -3.39 -0.19
C GLY A 84 -15.36 -2.06 -0.59
N ARG A 85 -14.10 -1.85 -0.22
CA ARG A 85 -13.29 -0.66 -0.54
C ARG A 85 -11.83 -1.03 -0.76
N ILE A 86 -11.14 -0.23 -1.56
CA ILE A 86 -9.71 -0.41 -1.84
C ILE A 86 -8.97 0.82 -1.32
N VAL A 87 -7.95 0.58 -0.51
CA VAL A 87 -7.10 1.63 0.06
C VAL A 87 -5.65 1.38 -0.36
N LEU A 88 -5.09 2.32 -1.06
CA LEU A 88 -3.71 2.33 -1.54
C LEU A 88 -2.90 3.24 -0.62
N LEU A 89 -1.96 2.69 0.13
CA LEU A 89 -1.06 3.46 0.98
C LEU A 89 0.28 3.62 0.27
N ASP A 90 0.60 4.85 -0.10
CA ASP A 90 1.83 5.22 -0.82
C ASP A 90 2.17 4.26 -1.98
N THR A 91 1.13 3.87 -2.71
CA THR A 91 1.23 2.98 -3.87
C THR A 91 1.40 3.81 -5.12
N ASN A 92 2.58 3.74 -5.72
CA ASN A 92 2.84 4.37 -7.00
C ASN A 92 2.40 3.42 -8.13
N LEU A 93 1.42 3.85 -8.92
CA LEU A 93 0.95 3.09 -10.09
C LEU A 93 1.82 3.34 -11.34
N LYS A 94 2.65 4.38 -11.29
CA LYS A 94 3.73 4.72 -12.24
C LYS A 94 4.91 5.29 -11.45
N PRO A 95 6.12 5.34 -12.02
CA PRO A 95 7.23 6.03 -11.38
C PRO A 95 6.86 7.47 -11.05
N ALA A 96 6.82 7.80 -9.76
CA ALA A 96 6.50 9.13 -9.25
C ALA A 96 7.72 10.06 -9.25
N GLY A 97 7.49 11.36 -9.11
CA GLY A 97 8.50 12.39 -8.96
C GLY A 97 9.40 12.21 -7.74
N PRO A 98 10.52 12.96 -7.66
CA PRO A 98 11.49 12.84 -6.56
C PRO A 98 10.87 13.07 -5.18
N PHE A 99 9.83 13.89 -5.07
CA PHE A 99 9.12 14.17 -3.83
C PHE A 99 8.62 12.88 -3.14
N TYR A 100 8.23 11.86 -3.92
CA TYR A 100 7.69 10.61 -3.39
C TYR A 100 8.70 9.48 -3.18
N ARG A 101 10.00 9.76 -3.25
CA ARG A 101 11.06 8.73 -3.14
C ARG A 101 11.56 8.47 -1.73
N ASN A 102 11.20 9.31 -0.77
CA ASN A 102 11.66 9.17 0.61
C ASN A 102 10.94 8.04 1.33
N LEU A 103 11.69 7.13 1.92
CA LEU A 103 11.17 6.01 2.71
C LEU A 103 10.49 6.51 3.99
N MET A 104 11.16 7.40 4.72
CA MET A 104 10.70 8.03 5.96
C MET A 104 11.17 9.48 6.00
N THR A 105 10.56 10.30 6.86
CA THR A 105 11.11 11.62 7.18
C THR A 105 12.46 11.48 7.90
N PRO A 106 13.34 12.48 7.89
CA PRO A 106 14.60 12.41 8.61
C PRO A 106 14.43 12.07 10.10
N ALA A 107 13.48 12.70 10.78
CA ALA A 107 13.21 12.45 12.20
C ALA A 107 12.71 11.01 12.45
N HIS A 108 11.89 10.47 11.57
CA HIS A 108 11.42 9.10 11.68
C HIS A 108 12.50 8.09 11.28
N THR A 109 13.45 8.44 10.41
CA THR A 109 14.61 7.60 10.12
C THR A 109 15.48 7.38 11.36
N GLU A 110 15.66 8.42 12.19
CA GLU A 110 16.41 8.33 13.44
C GLU A 110 15.73 7.39 14.47
N THR A 111 14.41 7.37 14.50
CA THR A 111 13.64 6.62 15.52
C THR A 111 13.16 5.25 15.07
N LEU A 112 12.94 5.04 13.77
CA LEU A 112 12.38 3.81 13.21
C LEU A 112 13.36 3.09 12.26
N GLY A 113 14.49 3.70 11.92
CA GLY A 113 15.46 3.14 10.98
C GLY A 113 15.94 1.75 11.38
N ASP A 114 16.23 1.55 12.67
CA ASP A 114 16.69 0.26 13.21
C ASP A 114 15.59 -0.85 13.14
N LEU A 115 14.34 -0.47 13.04
CA LEU A 115 13.24 -1.42 12.83
C LEU A 115 13.03 -1.72 11.33
N VAL A 116 13.02 -0.66 10.50
CA VAL A 116 12.60 -0.75 9.10
C VAL A 116 13.72 -1.26 8.19
N LEU A 117 14.94 -0.70 8.30
CA LEU A 117 16.01 -1.01 7.36
C LEU A 117 16.52 -2.47 7.43
N PRO A 118 16.67 -3.10 8.61
CA PRO A 118 16.98 -4.52 8.69
C PRO A 118 15.88 -5.39 8.06
N MET A 119 14.60 -5.14 8.36
CA MET A 119 13.48 -5.88 7.77
C MET A 119 13.52 -5.82 6.24
N LEU A 120 13.64 -4.62 5.65
CA LEU A 120 13.69 -4.47 4.19
C LEU A 120 14.87 -5.20 3.55
N ARG A 121 16.02 -5.27 4.25
CA ARG A 121 17.20 -5.97 3.77
C ARG A 121 17.04 -7.49 3.85
N GLU A 122 16.55 -7.98 4.98
CA GLU A 122 16.37 -9.41 5.24
C GLU A 122 15.32 -10.00 4.29
N GLU A 123 14.15 -9.39 4.24
CA GLU A 123 13.06 -9.83 3.35
C GLU A 123 13.42 -9.65 1.87
N GLY A 124 14.14 -8.58 1.54
CA GLY A 124 14.58 -8.30 0.17
C GLY A 124 15.46 -9.39 -0.45
N ALA A 125 16.12 -10.20 0.37
CA ALA A 125 16.93 -11.34 -0.10
C ALA A 125 16.06 -12.45 -0.73
N PHE A 126 14.77 -12.51 -0.40
CA PHE A 126 13.83 -13.52 -0.87
C PHE A 126 12.94 -13.03 -2.02
N TYR A 127 13.16 -11.84 -2.54
CA TYR A 127 12.39 -11.32 -3.67
C TYR A 127 13.09 -11.55 -5.01
N ASN A 128 12.33 -12.04 -5.98
CA ASN A 128 12.82 -12.22 -7.34
C ASN A 128 13.35 -10.89 -7.94
N PRO A 129 14.52 -10.87 -8.59
CA PRO A 129 15.03 -9.67 -9.25
C PRO A 129 14.07 -9.09 -10.31
N GLY A 130 13.35 -9.94 -11.04
CA GLY A 130 12.34 -9.53 -12.02
C GLY A 130 11.22 -8.72 -11.37
N LEU A 131 10.70 -9.16 -10.22
CA LEU A 131 9.69 -8.43 -9.47
C LEU A 131 10.20 -7.07 -9.00
N ARG A 132 11.46 -6.98 -8.55
CA ARG A 132 12.07 -5.70 -8.19
C ARG A 132 12.13 -4.74 -9.38
N SER A 133 12.55 -5.22 -10.55
CA SER A 133 12.53 -4.41 -11.78
C SER A 133 11.12 -3.96 -12.16
N ALA A 134 10.12 -4.84 -12.06
CA ALA A 134 8.71 -4.54 -12.34
C ALA A 134 8.12 -3.46 -11.43
N LEU A 135 8.72 -3.20 -10.26
CA LEU A 135 8.26 -2.21 -9.28
C LEU A 135 9.08 -0.91 -9.25
N GLN A 136 10.28 -0.90 -9.84
CA GLN A 136 11.25 0.19 -9.69
C GLN A 136 11.65 0.88 -10.99
N GLU A 137 11.55 0.18 -12.12
CA GLU A 137 11.98 0.71 -13.41
C GLU A 137 10.84 1.39 -14.17
N SER A 138 10.55 0.95 -15.37
CA SER A 138 9.46 1.50 -16.17
C SER A 138 8.22 0.62 -16.02
N PHE A 139 7.26 1.06 -15.21
CA PHE A 139 6.01 0.35 -14.98
C PHE A 139 4.80 1.26 -15.12
N ASP A 140 3.64 0.68 -15.43
CA ASP A 140 2.35 1.35 -15.48
C ASP A 140 1.23 0.39 -15.06
N TYR A 141 0.75 0.55 -13.85
CA TYR A 141 -0.36 -0.19 -13.28
C TYR A 141 -1.67 0.61 -13.27
N THR A 142 -1.72 1.79 -13.91
CA THR A 142 -2.94 2.62 -13.96
C THR A 142 -4.10 1.90 -14.65
N GLY A 143 -3.79 0.98 -15.56
CA GLY A 143 -4.77 0.13 -16.22
C GLY A 143 -5.62 -0.70 -15.26
N LEU A 144 -5.09 -1.06 -14.09
CA LEU A 144 -5.82 -1.80 -13.06
C LEU A 144 -7.00 -1.02 -12.46
N LEU A 145 -7.04 0.30 -12.58
CA LEU A 145 -8.18 1.10 -12.13
C LEU A 145 -9.41 0.96 -13.05
N ARG A 146 -9.23 0.43 -14.26
CA ARG A 146 -10.33 0.26 -15.19
C ARG A 146 -11.20 -0.92 -14.76
N GLY A 147 -12.52 -0.76 -14.83
CA GLY A 147 -13.47 -1.83 -14.49
C GLY A 147 -13.68 -2.06 -12.99
N ILE A 148 -12.91 -1.41 -12.12
CA ILE A 148 -13.15 -1.46 -10.67
C ILE A 148 -14.36 -0.59 -10.34
N SER A 149 -15.35 -1.18 -9.67
CA SER A 149 -16.57 -0.51 -9.22
C SER A 149 -16.51 -0.02 -7.78
N GLN A 150 -15.58 -0.58 -6.99
CA GLN A 150 -15.38 -0.21 -5.60
C GLN A 150 -14.75 1.18 -5.48
N PRO A 151 -15.07 1.95 -4.43
CA PRO A 151 -14.33 3.17 -4.12
C PRO A 151 -12.85 2.88 -3.88
N VAL A 152 -11.97 3.60 -4.59
CA VAL A 152 -10.51 3.51 -4.45
C VAL A 152 -10.01 4.76 -3.74
N TRP A 153 -9.37 4.59 -2.61
CA TRP A 153 -8.71 5.64 -1.85
C TRP A 153 -7.20 5.54 -2.02
N ALA A 154 -6.57 6.61 -2.45
CA ALA A 154 -5.12 6.68 -2.56
C ALA A 154 -4.59 7.67 -1.51
N ILE A 155 -3.86 7.14 -0.54
CA ILE A 155 -3.38 7.87 0.63
C ILE A 155 -1.86 7.94 0.55
N TYR A 156 -1.32 9.15 0.48
CA TYR A 156 0.12 9.40 0.45
C TYR A 156 0.56 10.17 1.69
N GLY A 157 1.83 10.07 2.06
CA GLY A 157 2.39 10.95 3.07
C GLY A 157 2.69 12.34 2.49
N ASP A 158 2.62 13.40 3.30
CA ASP A 158 2.97 14.76 2.89
C ASP A 158 4.48 15.07 2.98
N ARG A 159 5.28 14.09 3.36
CA ARG A 159 6.75 14.17 3.52
C ARG A 159 7.21 15.24 4.53
N GLY A 160 6.34 15.64 5.48
CA GLY A 160 6.61 16.74 6.39
C GLY A 160 6.56 18.13 5.73
N VAL A 161 5.97 18.23 4.54
CA VAL A 161 5.81 19.48 3.78
C VAL A 161 4.33 19.68 3.43
N PRO A 162 3.49 20.08 4.41
CA PRO A 162 2.03 20.09 4.26
C PRO A 162 1.54 21.04 3.16
N ASP A 163 2.27 22.10 2.86
CA ASP A 163 1.90 23.13 1.88
C ASP A 163 2.56 22.93 0.50
N TYR A 164 3.09 21.73 0.23
CA TYR A 164 3.70 21.45 -1.08
C TYR A 164 2.63 21.49 -2.18
N ALA A 165 2.72 22.52 -3.04
CA ALA A 165 1.68 22.81 -4.04
C ALA A 165 1.57 21.73 -5.11
N ASP A 166 2.70 21.15 -5.54
CA ASP A 166 2.76 20.22 -6.68
C ASP A 166 2.60 18.74 -6.27
N ARG A 167 2.21 18.47 -5.01
CA ARG A 167 2.11 17.09 -4.49
C ARG A 167 1.25 16.14 -5.34
N THR A 168 0.20 16.64 -5.98
CA THR A 168 -0.63 15.82 -6.87
C THR A 168 0.02 15.65 -8.24
N GLN A 169 0.68 16.67 -8.75
CA GLN A 169 1.37 16.62 -10.04
C GLN A 169 2.58 15.68 -10.01
N ASP A 170 3.29 15.66 -8.89
CA ASP A 170 4.47 14.80 -8.67
C ASP A 170 4.15 13.30 -8.56
N LEU A 171 2.87 12.93 -8.44
CA LEU A 171 2.44 11.54 -8.63
C LEU A 171 2.62 11.07 -10.07
N LEU A 172 2.72 11.98 -11.03
CA LEU A 172 2.88 11.74 -12.46
C LEU A 172 1.81 10.77 -13.04
N LEU A 173 0.63 10.78 -12.44
CA LEU A 173 -0.50 9.98 -12.88
C LEU A 173 -1.31 10.71 -13.95
N PRO A 174 -1.86 9.98 -14.94
CA PRO A 174 -2.79 10.58 -15.89
C PRO A 174 -4.08 11.04 -15.18
N GLU A 175 -4.70 12.08 -15.71
CA GLU A 175 -5.92 12.66 -15.14
C GLU A 175 -7.05 11.62 -14.97
N GLU A 176 -7.20 10.72 -15.93
CA GLU A 176 -8.17 9.61 -15.85
C GLU A 176 -7.96 8.73 -14.61
N ALA A 177 -6.71 8.46 -14.24
CA ALA A 177 -6.40 7.69 -13.04
C ALA A 177 -6.71 8.50 -11.77
N LEU A 178 -6.36 9.79 -11.76
CA LEU A 178 -6.66 10.67 -10.61
C LEU A 178 -8.16 10.81 -10.36
N GLN A 179 -8.97 10.90 -11.42
CA GLN A 179 -10.44 11.00 -11.31
C GLN A 179 -11.10 9.72 -10.76
N ARG A 180 -10.41 8.59 -10.80
CA ARG A 180 -10.90 7.30 -10.27
C ARG A 180 -10.54 7.05 -8.80
N MET A 181 -9.77 7.94 -8.19
CA MET A 181 -9.27 7.77 -6.84
C MET A 181 -9.63 8.96 -5.96
N ILE A 182 -9.88 8.69 -4.69
CA ILE A 182 -10.05 9.70 -3.65
C ILE A 182 -8.69 9.91 -3.00
N LEU A 183 -8.04 11.04 -3.30
CA LEU A 183 -6.71 11.36 -2.76
C LEU A 183 -6.82 11.91 -1.33
N ARG A 184 -5.93 11.44 -0.44
CA ARG A 184 -5.72 11.97 0.90
C ARG A 184 -4.23 11.99 1.22
N PHE A 185 -3.84 12.82 2.20
CA PHE A 185 -2.45 12.96 2.62
C PHE A 185 -2.34 12.84 4.14
N VAL A 186 -1.41 11.99 4.60
CA VAL A 186 -1.08 11.84 6.02
C VAL A 186 0.01 12.86 6.36
N PRO A 187 -0.21 13.72 7.36
CA PRO A 187 0.79 14.70 7.75
C PRO A 187 2.03 14.03 8.36
N ASP A 188 3.18 14.66 8.18
CA ASP A 188 4.47 14.26 8.77
C ASP A 188 4.78 12.77 8.57
N ALA A 189 4.58 12.29 7.36
CA ALA A 189 4.84 10.89 7.00
C ALA A 189 5.30 10.78 5.54
N CYS A 190 6.09 9.76 5.26
CA CYS A 190 6.54 9.35 3.94
C CYS A 190 5.94 7.99 3.56
N HIS A 191 6.78 7.12 3.00
CA HIS A 191 6.37 5.81 2.51
C HIS A 191 5.88 4.87 3.62
N MET A 192 6.45 4.96 4.81
CA MET A 192 6.11 4.10 5.96
C MET A 192 5.07 4.74 6.90
N MET A 193 4.06 5.44 6.35
CA MET A 193 3.09 6.24 7.12
C MET A 193 2.38 5.47 8.25
N MET A 194 2.19 4.15 8.10
CA MET A 194 1.57 3.30 9.12
C MET A 194 2.46 3.12 10.36
N LEU A 195 3.76 3.37 10.22
CA LEU A 195 4.75 3.40 11.31
C LEU A 195 5.06 4.83 11.76
N GLU A 196 5.15 5.77 10.83
CA GLU A 196 5.52 7.17 11.08
C GLU A 196 4.42 7.94 11.80
N ASN A 197 3.20 7.91 11.25
CA ASN A 197 2.04 8.60 11.83
C ASN A 197 0.77 7.73 11.78
N PRO A 198 0.70 6.65 12.57
CA PRO A 198 -0.46 5.75 12.58
C PRO A 198 -1.76 6.43 13.00
N GLU A 199 -1.71 7.45 13.87
CA GLU A 199 -2.89 8.19 14.28
C GLU A 199 -3.43 9.06 13.14
N GLY A 200 -2.56 9.78 12.43
CA GLY A 200 -2.91 10.59 11.25
C GLY A 200 -3.52 9.72 10.15
N LEU A 201 -2.90 8.57 9.88
CA LEU A 201 -3.44 7.59 8.95
C LEU A 201 -4.81 7.07 9.40
N TYR A 202 -4.97 6.72 10.67
CA TYR A 202 -6.24 6.21 11.19
C TYR A 202 -7.37 7.22 11.08
N ARG A 203 -7.12 8.53 11.26
CA ARG A 203 -8.13 9.58 11.05
C ARG A 203 -8.73 9.51 9.66
N ILE A 204 -7.90 9.30 8.63
CA ILE A 204 -8.35 9.14 7.24
C ILE A 204 -9.07 7.80 7.08
N LEU A 205 -8.49 6.71 7.61
CA LEU A 205 -9.11 5.38 7.51
C LEU A 205 -10.50 5.32 8.18
N ARG A 206 -10.77 6.14 9.18
CA ARG A 206 -12.12 6.25 9.78
C ARG A 206 -13.15 6.74 8.76
N GLU A 207 -12.82 7.72 7.91
CA GLU A 207 -13.70 8.18 6.82
C GLU A 207 -13.97 7.02 5.87
N VAL A 208 -12.90 6.35 5.44
CA VAL A 208 -12.98 5.19 4.54
C VAL A 208 -13.86 4.08 5.11
N LEU A 209 -13.62 3.69 6.36
CA LEU A 209 -14.24 2.50 6.95
C LEU A 209 -15.69 2.74 7.43
N ARG A 210 -16.06 3.97 7.76
CA ARG A 210 -17.44 4.33 8.13
C ARG A 210 -18.35 4.46 6.91
N GLY A 211 -17.83 4.91 5.77
CA GLY A 211 -18.58 5.10 4.54
C GLY A 211 -19.35 6.41 4.50
N GLU A 212 -18.81 7.42 5.15
CA GLU A 212 -19.27 8.82 5.05
C GLU A 212 -18.61 9.51 3.85
#